data_9372fdad5dfdf76fbda4f83c36ad63b5
#
_entry.id   9372fdad5dfdf76fbda4f83c36ad63b5
#
_cell.length_a   1.000
_cell.length_b   1.000
_cell.length_c   1.000
_cell.angle_alpha   90.00
_cell.angle_beta   90.00
_cell.angle_gamma   90.00
#
_symmetry.space_group_name_H-M   'P 1'
#
loop_
_entity.id
_entity.type
_entity.pdbx_description
1 polymer ?
#
loop_
_entity_poly.entity_id
_entity_poly.type
_entity_poly.pdbx_seq_one_letter_code
_entity_poly.pdbx_strand_id
1 'polypeptide(L)'
;MQILLASAKIMNAATSVDIPMKSKPKFQEQAGLFALELSTWDTNRLMKELKCSQAIALENLQRYQSFWNEEELLPSILAYYGQAYKYLQADNFSQDDFAFAQDHLFITSFLYGLLRPLDMIHPYRMEGKVRLDATKGMNLFAFWKNYLTNMLIEAVKANDGILIHLATEEFEHLFDWKRVCQEVKVIQPLFYVDKGDTIKMLSVHAKSCRGAMTKFIIQNRIDQPSDIFNFELNGFRYAPNYGDELHPHFIKK
;
A
#
# COMPACT_ATOMS: atom_id res chain seq x y z
N MET A 1 1.16 -15.55 7.13
CA MET A 1 1.84 -14.70 6.10
C MET A 1 1.53 -13.24 6.35
N GLN A 2 2.46 -12.34 6.04
CA GLN A 2 2.17 -10.89 5.95
C GLN A 2 2.01 -10.49 4.48
N ILE A 3 1.19 -9.49 4.21
CA ILE A 3 0.92 -8.94 2.88
C ILE A 3 1.42 -7.50 2.84
N LEU A 4 2.08 -7.10 1.76
CA LEU A 4 2.48 -5.71 1.53
C LEU A 4 1.75 -5.17 0.30
N LEU A 5 0.88 -4.18 0.47
CA LEU A 5 0.11 -3.53 -0.60
C LEU A 5 0.54 -2.07 -0.75
N ALA A 6 0.55 -1.58 -1.99
CA ALA A 6 0.82 -0.17 -2.27
C ALA A 6 -0.37 0.73 -1.91
N SER A 7 -0.10 1.91 -1.37
CA SER A 7 -1.10 3.00 -1.28
C SER A 7 -1.54 3.49 -2.66
N ALA A 8 -2.56 4.33 -2.69
CA ALA A 8 -3.04 4.99 -3.90
C ALA A 8 -2.92 6.51 -3.79
N LYS A 9 -2.80 7.17 -4.95
CA LYS A 9 -2.74 8.64 -5.03
C LYS A 9 -4.09 9.32 -4.88
N ILE A 10 -5.18 8.58 -5.14
CA ILE A 10 -6.55 9.04 -4.98
C ILE A 10 -7.07 8.49 -3.66
N MET A 11 -7.78 9.30 -2.93
CA MET A 11 -8.34 8.92 -1.63
C MET A 11 -9.81 9.33 -1.53
N ASN A 12 -10.57 8.56 -0.77
CA ASN A 12 -11.94 8.89 -0.39
C ASN A 12 -11.94 10.03 0.63
N ALA A 13 -13.00 10.83 0.64
CA ALA A 13 -13.21 11.90 1.62
C ALA A 13 -14.05 11.43 2.83
N ALA A 14 -14.83 10.36 2.68
CA ALA A 14 -15.68 9.80 3.74
C ALA A 14 -15.93 8.31 3.50
N THR A 15 -16.37 7.63 4.55
CA THR A 15 -16.86 6.24 4.50
C THR A 15 -18.03 6.08 5.47
N SER A 16 -18.99 5.24 5.10
CA SER A 16 -20.09 4.81 5.98
C SER A 16 -19.90 3.37 6.48
N VAL A 17 -18.78 2.76 6.16
CA VAL A 17 -18.48 1.37 6.55
C VAL A 17 -18.16 1.32 8.03
N ASP A 18 -18.87 0.46 8.76
CA ASP A 18 -18.57 0.17 10.16
C ASP A 18 -17.36 -0.76 10.28
N ILE A 19 -16.47 -0.46 11.23
CA ILE A 19 -15.22 -1.19 11.46
C ILE A 19 -15.12 -1.69 12.89
N PRO A 20 -14.48 -2.86 13.14
CA PRO A 20 -14.46 -3.48 14.48
C PRO A 20 -13.69 -2.67 15.52
N MET A 21 -12.70 -1.91 15.09
CA MET A 21 -11.82 -1.12 15.95
C MET A 21 -11.17 0.02 15.17
N LYS A 22 -10.63 1.00 15.88
CA LYS A 22 -9.78 2.06 15.34
C LYS A 22 -8.38 1.93 15.93
N SER A 23 -7.36 2.03 15.08
CA SER A 23 -5.96 2.07 15.51
C SER A 23 -5.29 3.39 15.10
N LYS A 24 -4.18 3.69 15.75
CA LYS A 24 -3.39 4.90 15.46
C LYS A 24 -2.16 4.50 14.63
N PRO A 25 -1.86 5.22 13.55
CA PRO A 25 -0.62 5.00 12.79
C PRO A 25 0.62 5.05 13.68
N LYS A 26 1.53 4.10 13.50
CA LYS A 26 2.77 4.04 14.31
C LYS A 26 3.61 5.32 14.19
N PHE A 27 3.61 5.95 13.03
CA PHE A 27 4.39 7.15 12.73
C PHE A 27 3.51 8.41 12.61
N GLN A 28 2.44 8.49 13.41
CA GLN A 28 1.54 9.65 13.42
C GLN A 28 2.27 10.97 13.71
N GLU A 29 3.25 10.96 14.59
CA GLU A 29 4.02 12.16 14.94
C GLU A 29 4.83 12.67 13.74
N GLN A 30 5.52 11.75 13.02
CA GLN A 30 6.26 12.10 11.81
C GLN A 30 5.33 12.62 10.72
N ALA A 31 4.17 11.97 10.52
CA ALA A 31 3.16 12.44 9.58
C ALA A 31 2.65 13.85 9.93
N GLY A 32 2.46 14.15 11.22
CA GLY A 32 2.09 15.48 11.70
C GLY A 32 3.15 16.54 11.41
N LEU A 33 4.44 16.24 11.63
CA LEU A 33 5.53 17.13 11.30
C LEU A 33 5.61 17.42 9.78
N PHE A 34 5.40 16.41 8.95
CA PHE A 34 5.37 16.56 7.50
C PHE A 34 4.18 17.40 7.05
N ALA A 35 2.98 17.11 7.60
CA ALA A 35 1.78 17.88 7.29
C ALA A 35 1.91 19.36 7.70
N LEU A 36 2.50 19.63 8.87
CA LEU A 36 2.77 20.99 9.35
C LEU A 36 3.67 21.74 8.39
N GLU A 37 4.77 21.15 7.94
CA GLU A 37 5.65 21.79 6.96
C GLU A 37 4.92 22.04 5.63
N LEU A 38 4.21 21.01 5.11
CA LEU A 38 3.47 21.12 3.85
C LEU A 38 2.35 22.16 3.89
N SER A 39 1.74 22.38 5.05
CA SER A 39 0.69 23.40 5.24
C SER A 39 1.20 24.84 5.05
N THR A 40 2.51 25.04 5.13
CA THR A 40 3.16 26.35 4.92
C THR A 40 3.64 26.58 3.47
N TRP A 41 3.58 25.55 2.62
CA TRP A 41 4.04 25.68 1.24
C TRP A 41 2.99 26.40 0.39
N ASP A 42 3.46 27.21 -0.57
CA ASP A 42 2.58 27.77 -1.58
C ASP A 42 2.12 26.73 -2.60
N THR A 43 1.05 27.04 -3.31
CA THR A 43 0.43 26.13 -4.29
C THR A 43 1.39 25.74 -5.41
N ASN A 44 2.28 26.64 -5.88
CA ASN A 44 3.22 26.34 -6.96
C ASN A 44 4.26 25.32 -6.51
N ARG A 45 4.77 25.44 -5.27
CA ARG A 45 5.68 24.47 -4.68
C ARG A 45 4.99 23.10 -4.54
N LEU A 46 3.76 23.07 -4.03
CA LEU A 46 2.98 21.83 -3.94
C LEU A 46 2.75 21.18 -5.30
N MET A 47 2.36 21.93 -6.33
CA MET A 47 2.20 21.40 -7.70
C MET A 47 3.47 20.72 -8.20
N LYS A 48 4.62 21.36 -8.01
CA LYS A 48 5.92 20.88 -8.46
C LYS A 48 6.34 19.62 -7.71
N GLU A 49 6.33 19.67 -6.38
CA GLU A 49 6.84 18.58 -5.53
C GLU A 49 5.90 17.37 -5.52
N LEU A 50 4.57 17.58 -5.52
CA LEU A 50 3.57 16.50 -5.55
C LEU A 50 3.20 16.06 -6.98
N LYS A 51 3.78 16.68 -8.00
CA LYS A 51 3.53 16.38 -9.43
C LYS A 51 2.04 16.31 -9.75
N CYS A 52 1.32 17.38 -9.43
CA CYS A 52 -0.12 17.43 -9.55
C CYS A 52 -0.61 18.75 -10.17
N SER A 53 -1.88 18.79 -10.56
CA SER A 53 -2.53 20.01 -11.03
C SER A 53 -2.75 21.00 -9.89
N GLN A 54 -3.02 22.27 -10.24
CA GLN A 54 -3.32 23.31 -9.27
C GLN A 54 -4.52 22.96 -8.38
N ALA A 55 -5.57 22.40 -8.95
CA ALA A 55 -6.75 21.98 -8.18
C ALA A 55 -6.40 20.94 -7.12
N ILE A 56 -5.60 19.94 -7.47
CA ILE A 56 -5.12 18.91 -6.52
C ILE A 56 -4.18 19.52 -5.48
N ALA A 57 -3.33 20.47 -5.85
CA ALA A 57 -2.45 21.14 -4.91
C ALA A 57 -3.23 21.96 -3.88
N LEU A 58 -4.25 22.73 -4.30
CA LEU A 58 -5.12 23.49 -3.41
C LEU A 58 -5.92 22.59 -2.46
N GLU A 59 -6.51 21.50 -2.97
CA GLU A 59 -7.17 20.51 -2.14
C GLU A 59 -6.25 19.93 -1.07
N ASN A 60 -5.02 19.58 -1.44
CA ASN A 60 -4.08 19.02 -0.48
C ASN A 60 -3.51 20.06 0.49
N LEU A 61 -3.38 21.32 0.09
CA LEU A 61 -3.04 22.40 1.01
C LEU A 61 -4.09 22.50 2.13
N GLN A 62 -5.38 22.47 1.78
CA GLN A 62 -6.46 22.47 2.75
C GLN A 62 -6.39 21.24 3.68
N ARG A 63 -6.15 20.05 3.13
CA ARG A 63 -5.98 18.81 3.91
C ARG A 63 -4.82 18.89 4.89
N TYR A 64 -3.70 19.49 4.51
CA TYR A 64 -2.56 19.69 5.43
C TYR A 64 -2.86 20.76 6.49
N GLN A 65 -3.63 21.79 6.16
CA GLN A 65 -4.05 22.80 7.12
C GLN A 65 -5.07 22.28 8.13
N SER A 66 -5.95 21.34 7.72
CA SER A 66 -6.94 20.67 8.58
C SER A 66 -6.44 19.36 9.20
N PHE A 67 -5.15 19.03 9.08
CA PHE A 67 -4.58 17.73 9.48
C PHE A 67 -4.83 17.36 10.96
N TRP A 68 -5.19 18.32 11.79
CA TRP A 68 -5.48 18.10 13.21
C TRP A 68 -6.97 17.92 13.51
N ASN A 69 -7.82 17.94 12.48
CA ASN A 69 -9.25 17.70 12.63
C ASN A 69 -9.53 16.19 12.62
N GLU A 70 -9.77 15.60 13.78
CA GLU A 70 -10.01 14.15 13.93
C GLU A 70 -11.31 13.67 13.27
N GLU A 71 -12.24 14.57 12.92
CA GLU A 71 -13.48 14.21 12.22
C GLU A 71 -13.25 13.77 10.77
N GLU A 72 -12.11 14.13 10.18
CA GLU A 72 -11.74 13.79 8.80
C GLU A 72 -10.97 12.46 8.68
N LEU A 73 -10.80 11.72 9.78
CA LEU A 73 -10.04 10.47 9.80
C LEU A 73 -10.82 9.31 9.19
N LEU A 74 -10.14 8.51 8.35
CA LEU A 74 -10.67 7.28 7.78
C LEU A 74 -9.73 6.11 8.04
N PRO A 75 -10.25 4.87 8.16
CA PRO A 75 -9.41 3.67 8.15
C PRO A 75 -8.58 3.61 6.87
N SER A 76 -7.29 3.36 6.95
CA SER A 76 -6.38 3.42 5.81
C SER A 76 -6.84 2.55 4.63
N ILE A 77 -7.36 1.35 4.90
CA ILE A 77 -7.86 0.43 3.87
C ILE A 77 -9.08 0.98 3.11
N LEU A 78 -9.89 1.84 3.74
CA LEU A 78 -11.06 2.51 3.16
C LEU A 78 -10.75 3.92 2.67
N ALA A 79 -9.65 4.52 3.14
CA ALA A 79 -9.20 5.85 2.73
C ALA A 79 -8.62 5.84 1.31
N TYR A 80 -7.82 4.85 0.96
CA TYR A 80 -7.25 4.79 -0.39
C TYR A 80 -8.27 4.36 -1.43
N TYR A 81 -8.26 5.05 -2.59
CA TYR A 81 -9.15 4.80 -3.71
C TYR A 81 -8.37 4.83 -5.03
N GLY A 82 -8.04 3.66 -5.55
CA GLY A 82 -7.31 3.50 -6.79
C GLY A 82 -7.59 2.13 -7.39
N GLN A 83 -6.94 1.80 -8.49
CA GLN A 83 -7.25 0.57 -9.23
C GLN A 83 -7.13 -0.70 -8.36
N ALA A 84 -6.13 -0.79 -7.48
CA ALA A 84 -6.01 -1.93 -6.57
C ALA A 84 -7.17 -1.95 -5.54
N TYR A 85 -7.52 -0.81 -4.96
CA TYR A 85 -8.56 -0.71 -3.94
C TYR A 85 -9.97 -0.96 -4.49
N LYS A 86 -10.23 -0.59 -5.75
CA LYS A 86 -11.48 -0.95 -6.45
C LYS A 86 -11.69 -2.46 -6.57
N TYR A 87 -10.60 -3.23 -6.59
CA TYR A 87 -10.65 -4.69 -6.65
C TYR A 87 -10.42 -5.36 -5.29
N LEU A 88 -9.83 -4.66 -4.33
CA LEU A 88 -9.81 -5.05 -2.93
C LEU A 88 -11.23 -5.06 -2.34
N GLN A 89 -12.05 -4.05 -2.69
CA GLN A 89 -13.46 -3.94 -2.26
C GLN A 89 -13.63 -4.10 -0.75
N ALA A 90 -12.80 -3.40 0.03
CA ALA A 90 -12.84 -3.50 1.49
C ALA A 90 -14.15 -2.98 2.11
N ASP A 91 -14.94 -2.23 1.36
CA ASP A 91 -16.31 -1.84 1.69
C ASP A 91 -17.27 -3.03 1.86
N ASN A 92 -16.93 -4.20 1.31
CA ASN A 92 -17.69 -5.43 1.45
C ASN A 92 -17.08 -6.42 2.47
N PHE A 93 -16.11 -5.99 3.26
CA PHE A 93 -15.50 -6.84 4.27
C PHE A 93 -16.41 -7.01 5.48
N SER A 94 -16.44 -8.24 6.00
CA SER A 94 -17.00 -8.52 7.32
C SER A 94 -16.10 -7.98 8.44
N GLN A 95 -16.63 -7.91 9.66
CA GLN A 95 -15.83 -7.53 10.83
C GLN A 95 -14.62 -8.46 11.01
N ASP A 96 -14.80 -9.75 10.76
CA ASP A 96 -13.73 -10.75 10.82
C ASP A 96 -12.69 -10.57 9.70
N ASP A 97 -13.11 -10.10 8.50
CA ASP A 97 -12.18 -9.77 7.42
C ASP A 97 -11.31 -8.57 7.78
N PHE A 98 -11.90 -7.55 8.41
CA PHE A 98 -11.13 -6.42 8.92
C PHE A 98 -10.17 -6.83 10.02
N ALA A 99 -10.58 -7.70 10.95
CA ALA A 99 -9.70 -8.20 12.01
C ALA A 99 -8.52 -8.97 11.42
N PHE A 100 -8.77 -9.91 10.49
CA PHE A 100 -7.72 -10.64 9.81
C PHE A 100 -6.79 -9.71 9.01
N ALA A 101 -7.37 -8.76 8.27
CA ALA A 101 -6.58 -7.79 7.52
C ALA A 101 -5.68 -6.96 8.45
N GLN A 102 -6.17 -6.53 9.63
CA GLN A 102 -5.41 -5.75 10.60
C GLN A 102 -4.14 -6.47 11.05
N ASP A 103 -4.19 -7.79 11.18
CA ASP A 103 -3.05 -8.60 11.62
C ASP A 103 -2.10 -8.99 10.50
N HIS A 104 -2.60 -9.05 9.24
CA HIS A 104 -1.87 -9.64 8.13
C HIS A 104 -1.49 -8.67 7.01
N LEU A 105 -2.12 -7.48 6.91
CA LEU A 105 -1.87 -6.54 5.83
C LEU A 105 -1.08 -5.32 6.30
N PHE A 106 -0.07 -4.97 5.52
CA PHE A 106 0.59 -3.68 5.56
C PHE A 106 0.27 -2.88 4.29
N ILE A 107 0.00 -1.58 4.46
CA ILE A 107 -0.19 -0.62 3.38
C ILE A 107 0.96 0.39 3.43
N THR A 108 1.71 0.53 2.34
CA THR A 108 2.80 1.52 2.27
C THR A 108 2.25 2.94 2.17
N SER A 109 2.94 3.90 2.75
CA SER A 109 2.53 5.32 2.74
C SER A 109 3.76 6.23 2.75
N PHE A 110 3.78 7.23 1.86
CA PHE A 110 4.85 8.23 1.90
C PHE A 110 4.69 9.22 3.05
N LEU A 111 3.46 9.45 3.54
CA LEU A 111 3.21 10.34 4.67
C LEU A 111 3.36 9.63 6.02
N TYR A 112 2.82 8.42 6.15
CA TYR A 112 2.74 7.67 7.40
C TYR A 112 3.73 6.49 7.50
N GLY A 113 4.54 6.25 6.47
CA GLY A 113 5.48 5.13 6.39
C GLY A 113 4.80 3.80 6.10
N LEU A 114 4.41 3.06 7.11
CA LEU A 114 3.77 1.75 6.98
C LEU A 114 2.54 1.71 7.89
N LEU A 115 1.40 1.42 7.30
CA LEU A 115 0.07 1.43 7.94
C LEU A 115 -0.48 0.02 8.10
N ARG A 116 -1.28 -0.16 9.14
CA ARG A 116 -2.24 -1.25 9.25
C ARG A 116 -3.61 -0.80 8.70
N PRO A 117 -4.48 -1.72 8.25
CA PRO A 117 -5.77 -1.42 7.63
C PRO A 117 -6.69 -0.49 8.39
N LEU A 118 -6.74 -0.62 9.72
CA LEU A 118 -7.62 0.14 10.59
C LEU A 118 -6.94 1.35 11.24
N ASP A 119 -5.72 1.68 10.81
CA ASP A 119 -5.05 2.93 11.19
C ASP A 119 -5.83 4.11 10.63
N MET A 120 -6.24 5.01 11.53
CA MET A 120 -7.02 6.19 11.18
C MET A 120 -6.12 7.26 10.60
N ILE A 121 -6.33 7.61 9.33
CA ILE A 121 -5.50 8.55 8.59
C ILE A 121 -6.33 9.67 7.94
N HIS A 122 -5.71 10.82 7.75
CA HIS A 122 -6.28 11.88 6.91
C HIS A 122 -6.05 11.58 5.42
N PRO A 123 -6.95 11.96 4.53
CA PRO A 123 -6.68 12.01 3.10
C PRO A 123 -5.51 12.95 2.80
N TYR A 124 -4.63 12.54 1.89
CA TYR A 124 -3.44 13.30 1.53
C TYR A 124 -2.94 12.94 0.12
N ARG A 125 -2.03 13.75 -0.42
CA ARG A 125 -1.20 13.44 -1.57
C ARG A 125 0.26 13.60 -1.20
N MET A 126 1.09 12.57 -1.44
CA MET A 126 2.52 12.61 -1.20
C MET A 126 3.27 11.82 -2.26
N GLU A 127 4.50 12.24 -2.56
CA GLU A 127 5.40 11.57 -3.50
C GLU A 127 6.72 11.21 -2.78
N GLY A 128 7.27 10.03 -3.08
CA GLY A 128 8.47 9.52 -2.38
C GLY A 128 9.75 10.36 -2.56
N LYS A 129 9.81 11.20 -3.61
CA LYS A 129 10.95 12.08 -3.90
C LYS A 129 10.89 13.43 -3.17
N VAL A 130 9.79 13.74 -2.49
CA VAL A 130 9.65 14.98 -1.71
C VAL A 130 10.74 15.02 -0.64
N ARG A 131 11.29 16.21 -0.44
CA ARG A 131 12.28 16.52 0.58
C ARG A 131 11.69 17.56 1.52
N LEU A 132 11.76 17.29 2.81
CA LEU A 132 11.24 18.15 3.86
C LEU A 132 12.37 18.54 4.81
N ASP A 133 12.25 19.69 5.45
CA ASP A 133 13.17 20.10 6.52
C ASP A 133 13.07 19.11 7.70
N ALA A 134 11.85 18.64 7.99
CA ALA A 134 11.59 17.59 8.98
C ALA A 134 12.33 16.27 8.70
N THR A 135 12.71 16.01 7.42
CA THR A 135 13.55 14.84 7.05
C THR A 135 15.04 15.19 6.94
N LYS A 136 15.46 16.37 7.41
CA LYS A 136 16.83 16.90 7.25
C LYS A 136 17.28 16.90 5.78
N GLY A 137 16.35 17.24 4.87
CA GLY A 137 16.59 17.29 3.43
C GLY A 137 16.72 15.94 2.72
N MET A 138 16.57 14.83 3.41
CA MET A 138 16.43 13.50 2.76
C MET A 138 15.10 13.42 2.01
N ASN A 139 15.05 12.68 0.89
CA ASN A 139 13.78 12.32 0.31
C ASN A 139 13.08 11.25 1.18
N LEU A 140 11.76 11.08 0.99
CA LEU A 140 10.97 10.18 1.83
C LEU A 140 11.37 8.70 1.67
N PHE A 141 11.90 8.28 0.54
CA PHE A 141 12.45 6.93 0.40
C PHE A 141 13.62 6.69 1.36
N ALA A 142 14.60 7.61 1.35
CA ALA A 142 15.78 7.49 2.21
C ALA A 142 15.42 7.67 3.69
N PHE A 143 14.49 8.58 4.01
CA PHE A 143 14.02 8.77 5.37
C PHE A 143 13.36 7.51 5.93
N TRP A 144 12.34 6.99 5.25
CA TRP A 144 11.56 5.84 5.70
C TRP A 144 12.37 4.54 5.78
N LYS A 145 13.35 4.35 4.91
CA LYS A 145 14.21 3.16 4.90
C LYS A 145 14.78 2.84 6.28
N ASN A 146 15.19 3.86 7.02
CA ASN A 146 15.78 3.71 8.35
C ASN A 146 14.80 3.21 9.40
N TYR A 147 13.50 3.47 9.22
CA TYR A 147 12.46 3.12 10.17
C TYR A 147 11.74 1.83 9.80
N LEU A 148 11.48 1.63 8.50
CA LEU A 148 10.55 0.61 8.05
C LEU A 148 11.20 -0.75 7.80
N THR A 149 12.49 -0.79 7.48
CA THR A 149 13.18 -2.07 7.15
C THR A 149 13.10 -3.06 8.30
N ASN A 150 13.55 -2.66 9.49
CA ASN A 150 13.49 -3.54 10.67
C ASN A 150 12.06 -3.87 11.05
N MET A 151 11.17 -2.87 11.06
CA MET A 151 9.76 -3.05 11.40
C MET A 151 9.08 -4.12 10.52
N LEU A 152 9.32 -4.08 9.20
CA LEU A 152 8.75 -5.07 8.29
C LEU A 152 9.33 -6.46 8.53
N ILE A 153 10.66 -6.58 8.62
CA ILE A 153 11.35 -7.85 8.84
C ILE A 153 10.88 -8.50 10.17
N GLU A 154 10.84 -7.73 11.25
CA GLU A 154 10.41 -8.21 12.57
C GLU A 154 8.95 -8.68 12.54
N ALA A 155 8.05 -7.92 11.92
CA ALA A 155 6.64 -8.28 11.81
C ALA A 155 6.43 -9.55 10.97
N VAL A 156 7.18 -9.73 9.88
CA VAL A 156 7.13 -10.93 9.06
C VAL A 156 7.67 -12.15 9.82
N LYS A 157 8.80 -12.00 10.51
CA LYS A 157 9.41 -13.08 11.32
C LYS A 157 8.55 -13.47 12.52
N ALA A 158 7.86 -12.52 13.13
CA ALA A 158 6.94 -12.77 14.25
C ALA A 158 5.70 -13.61 13.86
N ASN A 159 5.40 -13.69 12.56
CA ASN A 159 4.36 -14.56 12.01
C ASN A 159 4.99 -15.89 11.56
N ASP A 160 5.23 -16.07 10.29
CA ASP A 160 5.75 -17.32 9.68
C ASP A 160 6.98 -17.10 8.79
N GLY A 161 7.50 -15.88 8.75
CA GLY A 161 8.65 -15.52 7.93
C GLY A 161 8.34 -15.29 6.45
N ILE A 162 7.05 -15.24 6.05
CA ILE A 162 6.63 -15.12 4.65
C ILE A 162 5.95 -13.77 4.40
N LEU A 163 6.41 -13.08 3.35
CA LEU A 163 5.85 -11.81 2.87
C LEU A 163 5.30 -11.99 1.45
N ILE A 164 4.01 -11.77 1.26
CA ILE A 164 3.40 -11.66 -0.07
C ILE A 164 3.50 -10.21 -0.54
N HIS A 165 4.35 -9.97 -1.52
CA HIS A 165 4.64 -8.64 -2.04
C HIS A 165 3.68 -8.27 -3.18
N LEU A 166 2.65 -7.49 -2.86
CA LEU A 166 1.64 -6.98 -3.80
C LEU A 166 1.76 -5.45 -4.00
N ALA A 167 2.81 -4.82 -3.47
CA ALA A 167 3.15 -3.44 -3.80
C ALA A 167 3.89 -3.35 -5.15
N THR A 168 4.25 -2.14 -5.58
CA THR A 168 5.06 -1.93 -6.78
C THR A 168 6.53 -1.72 -6.41
N GLU A 169 7.43 -1.94 -7.36
CA GLU A 169 8.87 -1.69 -7.21
C GLU A 169 9.19 -0.31 -6.63
N GLU A 170 8.40 0.73 -6.96
CA GLU A 170 8.56 2.06 -6.37
C GLU A 170 8.57 2.03 -4.84
N PHE A 171 7.72 1.21 -4.23
CA PHE A 171 7.59 1.15 -2.77
C PHE A 171 8.65 0.26 -2.09
N GLU A 172 9.37 -0.57 -2.85
CA GLU A 172 10.53 -1.30 -2.34
C GLU A 172 11.63 -0.34 -1.86
N HIS A 173 11.72 0.85 -2.48
CA HIS A 173 12.68 1.89 -2.08
C HIS A 173 12.43 2.47 -0.67
N LEU A 174 11.26 2.23 -0.07
CA LEU A 174 10.99 2.56 1.33
C LEU A 174 11.73 1.66 2.33
N PHE A 175 12.38 0.59 1.85
CA PHE A 175 13.07 -0.41 2.64
C PHE A 175 14.51 -0.60 2.11
N ASP A 176 15.39 -1.17 2.91
CA ASP A 176 16.54 -1.91 2.40
C ASP A 176 16.03 -3.26 1.86
N TRP A 177 15.53 -3.21 0.61
CA TRP A 177 14.83 -4.34 0.01
C TRP A 177 15.72 -5.58 -0.15
N LYS A 178 17.02 -5.37 -0.43
CA LYS A 178 17.99 -6.46 -0.48
C LYS A 178 18.05 -7.21 0.85
N ARG A 179 18.09 -6.46 1.95
CA ARG A 179 18.11 -7.04 3.29
C ARG A 179 16.78 -7.73 3.62
N VAL A 180 15.64 -7.14 3.24
CA VAL A 180 14.33 -7.80 3.40
C VAL A 180 14.33 -9.16 2.73
N CYS A 181 14.73 -9.25 1.45
CA CYS A 181 14.78 -10.52 0.71
C CYS A 181 15.79 -11.53 1.26
N GLN A 182 16.80 -11.09 2.02
CA GLN A 182 17.75 -11.98 2.69
C GLN A 182 17.23 -12.54 4.01
N GLU A 183 16.39 -11.78 4.71
CA GLU A 183 15.97 -12.12 6.07
C GLU A 183 14.60 -12.78 6.15
N VAL A 184 13.74 -12.61 5.13
CA VAL A 184 12.41 -13.22 5.05
C VAL A 184 12.14 -13.78 3.67
N LYS A 185 11.23 -14.77 3.57
CA LYS A 185 10.81 -15.32 2.28
C LYS A 185 9.83 -14.36 1.61
N VAL A 186 10.27 -13.64 0.57
CA VAL A 186 9.41 -12.75 -0.22
C VAL A 186 8.85 -13.51 -1.41
N ILE A 187 7.54 -13.55 -1.54
CA ILE A 187 6.82 -14.10 -2.70
C ILE A 187 6.14 -12.95 -3.41
N GLN A 188 6.47 -12.74 -4.68
CA GLN A 188 5.94 -11.65 -5.51
C GLN A 188 5.11 -12.19 -6.68
N PRO A 189 3.79 -12.32 -6.56
CA PRO A 189 2.93 -12.70 -7.67
C PRO A 189 3.01 -11.69 -8.82
N LEU A 190 3.23 -12.16 -10.04
CA LEU A 190 3.35 -11.37 -11.25
C LEU A 190 2.20 -11.64 -12.21
N PHE A 191 1.65 -10.57 -12.82
CA PHE A 191 0.43 -10.65 -13.61
C PHE A 191 0.70 -10.21 -15.06
N TYR A 192 0.55 -11.14 -16.00
CA TYR A 192 0.85 -10.92 -17.42
C TYR A 192 -0.36 -11.21 -18.31
N VAL A 193 -0.42 -10.55 -19.46
CA VAL A 193 -1.35 -10.87 -20.54
C VAL A 193 -0.56 -11.55 -21.66
N ASP A 194 -1.03 -12.69 -22.10
CA ASP A 194 -0.52 -13.38 -23.27
C ASP A 194 -0.90 -12.60 -24.55
N LYS A 195 0.08 -12.35 -25.40
CA LYS A 195 -0.06 -11.67 -26.70
C LYS A 195 0.31 -12.58 -27.87
N GLY A 196 0.30 -13.89 -27.62
CA GLY A 196 0.73 -14.90 -28.59
C GLY A 196 2.23 -15.15 -28.48
N ASP A 197 3.05 -14.31 -29.11
CA ASP A 197 4.50 -14.49 -29.12
C ASP A 197 5.21 -14.03 -27.83
N THR A 198 4.55 -13.23 -27.00
CA THR A 198 5.12 -12.64 -25.78
C THR A 198 4.09 -12.47 -24.69
N ILE A 199 4.53 -12.52 -23.44
CA ILE A 199 3.71 -12.09 -22.30
C ILE A 199 4.08 -10.65 -21.91
N LYS A 200 3.08 -9.81 -21.57
CA LYS A 200 3.30 -8.41 -21.19
C LYS A 200 2.57 -8.05 -19.90
N MET A 201 3.27 -7.39 -19.00
CA MET A 201 2.65 -6.80 -17.81
C MET A 201 1.95 -5.48 -18.21
N LEU A 202 0.64 -5.43 -18.01
CA LEU A 202 -0.14 -4.20 -18.20
C LEU A 202 -0.46 -3.62 -16.82
N SER A 203 0.05 -2.41 -16.56
CA SER A 203 0.00 -1.77 -15.23
C SER A 203 -1.40 -1.73 -14.60
N VAL A 204 -2.44 -1.45 -15.40
CA VAL A 204 -3.83 -1.41 -14.90
C VAL A 204 -4.29 -2.79 -14.44
N HIS A 205 -4.03 -3.83 -15.24
CA HIS A 205 -4.38 -5.21 -14.90
C HIS A 205 -3.60 -5.72 -13.68
N ALA A 206 -2.30 -5.45 -13.63
CA ALA A 206 -1.48 -5.83 -12.49
C ALA A 206 -1.98 -5.20 -11.18
N LYS A 207 -2.38 -3.91 -11.21
CA LYS A 207 -2.99 -3.25 -10.04
C LYS A 207 -4.31 -3.90 -9.63
N SER A 208 -5.18 -4.20 -10.60
CA SER A 208 -6.46 -4.91 -10.33
C SER A 208 -6.22 -6.26 -9.67
N CYS A 209 -5.29 -7.06 -10.21
CA CYS A 209 -4.97 -8.38 -9.68
C CYS A 209 -4.36 -8.32 -8.27
N ARG A 210 -3.49 -7.34 -8.00
CA ARG A 210 -2.91 -7.15 -6.66
C ARG A 210 -3.99 -6.87 -5.61
N GLY A 211 -4.92 -5.97 -5.90
CA GLY A 211 -6.05 -5.69 -5.00
C GLY A 211 -6.97 -6.90 -4.81
N ALA A 212 -7.34 -7.57 -5.90
CA ALA A 212 -8.19 -8.75 -5.85
C ALA A 212 -7.49 -9.93 -5.13
N MET A 213 -6.18 -10.12 -5.31
CA MET A 213 -5.42 -11.15 -4.60
C MET A 213 -5.32 -10.84 -3.11
N THR A 214 -5.15 -9.57 -2.72
CA THR A 214 -5.22 -9.16 -1.31
C THR A 214 -6.58 -9.53 -0.72
N LYS A 215 -7.69 -9.21 -1.40
CA LYS A 215 -9.05 -9.62 -1.00
C LYS A 215 -9.17 -11.14 -0.88
N PHE A 216 -8.70 -11.87 -1.88
CA PHE A 216 -8.75 -13.33 -1.92
C PHE A 216 -8.04 -13.97 -0.72
N ILE A 217 -6.83 -13.49 -0.38
CA ILE A 217 -6.08 -13.96 0.78
C ILE A 217 -6.83 -13.65 2.07
N ILE A 218 -7.36 -12.44 2.24
CA ILE A 218 -8.06 -12.02 3.45
C ILE A 218 -9.35 -12.81 3.65
N GLN A 219 -10.23 -12.86 2.65
CA GLN A 219 -11.55 -13.50 2.77
C GLN A 219 -11.47 -15.02 2.92
N ASN A 220 -10.44 -15.66 2.37
CA ASN A 220 -10.25 -17.11 2.49
C ASN A 220 -9.28 -17.49 3.62
N ARG A 221 -8.78 -16.54 4.43
CA ARG A 221 -7.85 -16.79 5.55
C ARG A 221 -6.64 -17.61 5.11
N ILE A 222 -6.11 -17.30 3.92
CA ILE A 222 -5.00 -18.07 3.34
C ILE A 222 -3.75 -17.88 4.20
N ASP A 223 -3.22 -18.98 4.71
CA ASP A 223 -2.00 -19.04 5.52
C ASP A 223 -0.87 -19.83 4.83
N GLN A 224 -1.19 -20.63 3.79
CA GLN A 224 -0.21 -21.35 3.00
C GLN A 224 0.05 -20.64 1.65
N PRO A 225 1.31 -20.36 1.29
CA PRO A 225 1.62 -19.71 0.03
C PRO A 225 1.12 -20.44 -1.22
N SER A 226 1.03 -21.78 -1.18
CA SER A 226 0.51 -22.58 -2.30
C SER A 226 -0.95 -22.29 -2.62
N ASP A 227 -1.72 -21.84 -1.63
CA ASP A 227 -3.16 -21.62 -1.81
C ASP A 227 -3.45 -20.36 -2.64
N ILE A 228 -2.48 -19.43 -2.75
CA ILE A 228 -2.61 -18.29 -3.67
C ILE A 228 -2.69 -18.73 -5.14
N PHE A 229 -2.22 -19.94 -5.48
CA PHE A 229 -2.29 -20.46 -6.85
C PHE A 229 -3.72 -20.75 -7.33
N ASN A 230 -4.67 -20.85 -6.40
CA ASN A 230 -6.10 -20.94 -6.68
C ASN A 230 -6.75 -19.61 -7.07
N PHE A 231 -6.01 -18.51 -7.01
CA PHE A 231 -6.51 -17.18 -7.37
C PHE A 231 -6.85 -17.10 -8.86
N GLU A 232 -8.05 -16.58 -9.14
CA GLU A 232 -8.51 -16.26 -10.48
C GLU A 232 -9.16 -14.87 -10.52
N LEU A 233 -8.90 -14.11 -11.59
CA LEU A 233 -9.57 -12.84 -11.87
C LEU A 233 -9.61 -12.55 -13.37
N ASN A 234 -10.81 -12.45 -13.96
CA ASN A 234 -11.00 -12.01 -15.37
C ASN A 234 -10.08 -12.74 -16.36
N GLY A 235 -9.87 -14.04 -16.15
CA GLY A 235 -9.02 -14.89 -17.00
C GLY A 235 -7.54 -14.94 -16.59
N PHE A 236 -7.11 -14.16 -15.58
CA PHE A 236 -5.81 -14.36 -14.95
C PHE A 236 -5.86 -15.62 -14.08
N ARG A 237 -4.94 -16.56 -14.32
CA ARG A 237 -4.80 -17.83 -13.60
C ARG A 237 -3.33 -18.14 -13.42
N TYR A 238 -3.03 -18.91 -12.37
CA TYR A 238 -1.68 -19.40 -12.15
C TYR A 238 -1.17 -20.21 -13.35
N ALA A 239 0.06 -19.96 -13.76
CA ALA A 239 0.72 -20.58 -14.90
C ALA A 239 2.00 -21.30 -14.43
N PRO A 240 1.94 -22.59 -14.07
CA PRO A 240 3.06 -23.31 -13.40
C PRO A 240 4.32 -23.43 -14.27
N ASN A 241 4.20 -23.24 -15.58
CA ASN A 241 5.33 -23.32 -16.52
C ASN A 241 6.08 -21.98 -16.66
N TYR A 242 5.68 -20.95 -15.89
CA TYR A 242 6.25 -19.60 -15.94
C TYR A 242 6.63 -19.15 -14.54
N GLY A 243 7.75 -18.41 -14.43
CA GLY A 243 8.24 -17.91 -13.16
C GLY A 243 8.92 -18.99 -12.31
N ASP A 244 8.94 -18.75 -11.01
CA ASP A 244 9.49 -19.64 -9.99
C ASP A 244 8.64 -19.56 -8.70
N GLU A 245 9.08 -20.25 -7.63
CA GLU A 245 8.36 -20.26 -6.35
C GLU A 245 8.25 -18.88 -5.69
N LEU A 246 9.21 -17.98 -5.92
CA LEU A 246 9.21 -16.64 -5.35
C LEU A 246 8.51 -15.64 -6.26
N HIS A 247 8.39 -15.94 -7.56
CA HIS A 247 7.77 -15.09 -8.58
C HIS A 247 6.73 -15.88 -9.38
N PRO A 248 5.65 -16.37 -8.73
CA PRO A 248 4.60 -17.11 -9.44
C PRO A 248 3.89 -16.21 -10.45
N HIS A 249 3.74 -16.70 -11.69
CA HIS A 249 3.09 -15.97 -12.74
C HIS A 249 1.61 -16.33 -12.84
N PHE A 250 0.78 -15.30 -12.99
CA PHE A 250 -0.64 -15.39 -13.29
C PHE A 250 -0.87 -14.79 -14.68
N ILE A 251 -1.30 -15.62 -15.61
CA ILE A 251 -1.37 -15.23 -17.03
C ILE A 251 -2.82 -15.26 -17.51
N LYS A 252 -3.22 -14.17 -18.14
CA LYS A 252 -4.46 -14.06 -18.90
C LYS A 252 -4.17 -14.36 -20.38
N LYS A 253 -4.84 -15.38 -20.91
CA LYS A 253 -4.88 -15.70 -22.35
C LYS A 253 -5.87 -14.82 -23.08
#